data_d53b38cb47914c21c57eb61714c5feb5
#
_entry.id   d53b38cb47914c21c57eb61714c5feb5
#
_cell.length_a   1.000
_cell.length_b   1.000
_cell.length_c   1.000
_cell.angle_alpha   90.00
_cell.angle_beta   90.00
_cell.angle_gamma   90.00
#
_symmetry.space_group_name_H-M   'P 1'
#
loop_
_entity.id
_entity.type
_entity.pdbx_description
1 polymer ?
#
loop_
_entity_poly.entity_id
_entity_poly.type
_entity_poly.pdbx_seq_one_letter_code
_entity_poly.pdbx_strand_id
1 'polypeptide(L)'
;MKFDQVIEIPRPKIDIDETLSNIPRVARFIPGVEEVREMEDGSFEGILKVKVGPMTILLNGRVDVEQNQEAGDWVLKAKAQDKRIGGGASSTITAKVKQLDSGNTELAIASDIQLMGRLGELGQPLIKRKAVEMIEGFAQNLKASFE
;
A
#
# COMPACT_ATOMS: atom_id res chain seq x y z
N MET A 1 2.64 11.09 -8.88
CA MET A 1 1.21 10.78 -9.16
C MET A 1 0.48 10.56 -7.85
N LYS A 2 -0.70 11.13 -7.73
CA LYS A 2 -1.51 11.05 -6.51
C LYS A 2 -2.78 10.24 -6.75
N PHE A 3 -3.12 9.39 -5.80
CA PHE A 3 -4.31 8.55 -5.85
C PHE A 3 -5.04 8.62 -4.52
N ASP A 4 -6.37 8.69 -4.57
CA ASP A 4 -7.23 8.68 -3.39
C ASP A 4 -8.27 7.60 -3.52
N GLN A 5 -8.48 6.85 -2.44
CA GLN A 5 -9.48 5.79 -2.38
C GLN A 5 -10.15 5.82 -1.03
N VAL A 6 -11.48 5.74 -1.02
CA VAL A 6 -12.26 5.64 0.21
C VAL A 6 -13.01 4.32 0.21
N ILE A 7 -12.89 3.58 1.32
CA ILE A 7 -13.49 2.26 1.47
C ILE A 7 -14.32 2.25 2.74
N GLU A 8 -15.55 1.76 2.67
CA GLU A 8 -16.34 1.48 3.87
C GLU A 8 -16.25 0.00 4.20
N ILE A 9 -15.90 -0.31 5.45
CA ILE A 9 -15.71 -1.67 5.94
C ILE A 9 -16.75 -1.93 7.04
N PRO A 10 -17.52 -3.02 6.97
CA PRO A 10 -18.60 -3.31 7.94
C PRO A 10 -18.04 -3.89 9.25
N ARG A 11 -17.12 -3.19 9.86
CA ARG A 11 -16.47 -3.54 11.12
C ARG A 11 -16.14 -2.29 11.92
N PRO A 12 -16.09 -2.36 13.25
CA PRO A 12 -15.73 -1.20 14.06
C PRO A 12 -14.26 -0.80 13.86
N LYS A 13 -13.99 0.46 14.13
CA LYS A 13 -12.66 1.06 13.96
C LYS A 13 -11.55 0.26 14.66
N ILE A 14 -11.84 -0.28 15.85
CA ILE A 14 -10.84 -1.03 16.62
C ILE A 14 -10.32 -2.25 15.84
N ASP A 15 -11.20 -2.94 15.10
CA ASP A 15 -10.81 -4.08 14.29
C ASP A 15 -9.89 -3.67 13.15
N ILE A 16 -10.15 -2.52 12.56
CA ILE A 16 -9.33 -1.99 11.46
C ILE A 16 -7.97 -1.54 11.97
N ASP A 17 -7.93 -0.80 13.09
CA ASP A 17 -6.68 -0.38 13.70
C ASP A 17 -5.81 -1.57 14.11
N GLU A 18 -6.42 -2.59 14.67
CA GLU A 18 -5.72 -3.81 15.06
C GLU A 18 -5.12 -4.51 13.84
N THR A 19 -5.86 -4.59 12.74
CA THR A 19 -5.37 -5.19 11.50
C THR A 19 -4.23 -4.37 10.91
N LEU A 20 -4.38 -3.03 10.84
CA LEU A 20 -3.35 -2.15 10.29
C LEU A 20 -2.06 -2.13 11.13
N SER A 21 -2.15 -2.45 12.41
CA SER A 21 -0.97 -2.54 13.27
C SER A 21 -0.11 -3.77 12.96
N ASN A 22 -0.66 -4.76 12.29
CA ASN A 22 0.06 -5.97 11.90
C ASN A 22 0.49 -5.88 10.44
N ILE A 23 1.63 -5.29 10.19
CA ILE A 23 2.13 -5.02 8.83
C ILE A 23 2.31 -6.29 7.99
N PRO A 24 2.87 -7.40 8.51
CA PRO A 24 2.94 -8.63 7.71
C PRO A 24 1.56 -9.13 7.26
N ARG A 25 0.53 -8.97 8.08
CA ARG A 25 -0.84 -9.33 7.72
C ARG A 25 -1.40 -8.42 6.64
N VAL A 26 -1.23 -7.10 6.80
CA VAL A 26 -1.68 -6.09 5.82
C VAL A 26 -1.02 -6.32 4.47
N ALA A 27 0.27 -6.64 4.48
CA ALA A 27 1.03 -6.87 3.25
C ALA A 27 0.42 -8.00 2.40
N ARG A 28 -0.19 -9.00 3.03
CA ARG A 28 -0.84 -10.11 2.31
C ARG A 28 -2.04 -9.67 1.49
N PHE A 29 -2.63 -8.53 1.83
CA PHE A 29 -3.77 -7.98 1.08
C PHE A 29 -3.33 -7.19 -0.15
N ILE A 30 -2.05 -6.82 -0.24
CA ILE A 30 -1.52 -6.07 -1.37
C ILE A 30 -1.23 -7.04 -2.51
N PRO A 31 -1.90 -6.89 -3.68
CA PRO A 31 -1.63 -7.77 -4.81
C PRO A 31 -0.16 -7.70 -5.25
N GLY A 32 0.47 -8.85 -5.40
CA GLY A 32 1.84 -8.94 -5.89
C GLY A 32 2.94 -8.96 -4.83
N VAL A 33 2.61 -8.77 -3.56
CA VAL A 33 3.59 -8.92 -2.49
C VAL A 33 3.98 -10.40 -2.38
N GLU A 34 5.26 -10.69 -2.53
CA GLU A 34 5.80 -12.05 -2.45
C GLU A 34 6.48 -12.33 -1.12
N GLU A 35 7.12 -11.31 -0.53
CA GLU A 35 7.87 -11.46 0.69
C GLU A 35 7.82 -10.18 1.52
N VAL A 36 7.68 -10.30 2.83
CA VAL A 36 7.79 -9.19 3.79
C VAL A 36 8.54 -9.69 5.02
N ARG A 37 9.55 -8.93 5.44
CA ARG A 37 10.33 -9.24 6.64
C ARG A 37 10.43 -8.00 7.53
N GLU A 38 10.24 -8.18 8.83
CA GLU A 38 10.49 -7.13 9.81
C GLU A 38 11.99 -7.09 10.13
N MET A 39 12.54 -5.87 10.09
CA MET A 39 13.95 -5.65 10.38
C MET A 39 14.16 -5.25 11.85
N GLU A 40 15.41 -5.34 12.32
CA GLU A 40 15.74 -5.03 13.72
C GLU A 40 15.41 -3.59 14.10
N ASP A 41 15.46 -2.66 13.16
CA ASP A 41 15.17 -1.24 13.39
C ASP A 41 13.66 -0.91 13.34
N GLY A 42 12.81 -1.92 13.19
CA GLY A 42 11.35 -1.74 13.11
C GLY A 42 10.81 -1.44 11.73
N SER A 43 11.68 -1.27 10.73
CA SER A 43 11.25 -1.16 9.34
C SER A 43 10.94 -2.53 8.76
N PHE A 44 10.43 -2.54 7.54
CA PHE A 44 10.12 -3.77 6.82
C PHE A 44 10.85 -3.76 5.48
N GLU A 45 11.32 -4.92 5.05
CA GLU A 45 11.83 -5.13 3.70
C GLU A 45 10.94 -6.13 3.00
N GLY A 46 10.77 -5.95 1.70
CA GLY A 46 9.90 -6.84 0.95
C GLY A 46 10.13 -6.82 -0.54
N ILE A 47 9.43 -7.73 -1.19
CA ILE A 47 9.46 -7.88 -2.64
C ILE A 47 8.03 -7.77 -3.16
N LEU A 48 7.85 -6.87 -4.14
CA LEU A 48 6.58 -6.66 -4.82
C LEU A 48 6.75 -6.94 -6.30
N LYS A 49 5.98 -7.90 -6.82
CA LYS A 49 5.96 -8.24 -8.24
C LYS A 49 4.78 -7.55 -8.91
N VAL A 50 5.07 -6.74 -9.91
CA VAL A 50 4.06 -5.96 -10.63
C VAL A 50 4.18 -6.21 -12.11
N LYS A 51 3.07 -6.54 -12.76
CA LYS A 51 3.00 -6.65 -14.22
C LYS A 51 2.40 -5.37 -14.79
N VAL A 52 3.17 -4.68 -15.62
CA VAL A 52 2.74 -3.44 -16.26
C VAL A 52 2.90 -3.63 -17.76
N GLY A 53 1.78 -3.88 -18.47
CA GLY A 53 1.81 -4.25 -19.88
C GLY A 53 2.60 -5.56 -20.07
N PRO A 54 3.54 -5.63 -21.03
CA PRO A 54 4.37 -6.81 -21.25
C PRO A 54 5.52 -6.95 -20.24
N MET A 55 5.71 -5.97 -19.36
CA MET A 55 6.86 -5.90 -18.47
C MET A 55 6.52 -6.46 -17.09
N THR A 56 7.40 -7.30 -16.55
CA THR A 56 7.33 -7.75 -15.16
C THR A 56 8.39 -7.03 -14.35
N ILE A 57 7.95 -6.35 -13.29
CA ILE A 57 8.79 -5.55 -12.42
C ILE A 57 8.87 -6.25 -11.06
N LEU A 58 10.08 -6.46 -10.56
CA LEU A 58 10.33 -6.98 -9.21
C LEU A 58 10.93 -5.87 -8.37
N LEU A 59 10.09 -5.23 -7.56
CA LEU A 59 10.52 -4.15 -6.67
C LEU A 59 11.01 -4.71 -5.35
N ASN A 60 12.28 -4.50 -5.05
CA ASN A 60 12.89 -4.82 -3.76
C ASN A 60 12.97 -3.52 -2.97
N GLY A 61 12.36 -3.47 -1.82
CA GLY A 61 12.25 -2.22 -1.12
C GLY A 61 12.16 -2.30 0.38
N ARG A 62 12.17 -1.10 0.95
CA ARG A 62 12.06 -0.85 2.37
C ARG A 62 10.81 0.00 2.63
N VAL A 63 10.12 -0.34 3.71
CA VAL A 63 8.93 0.39 4.17
C VAL A 63 9.12 0.79 5.62
N ASP A 64 8.94 2.08 5.89
CA ASP A 64 8.86 2.63 7.24
C ASP A 64 7.40 2.95 7.54
N VAL A 65 6.91 2.53 8.71
CA VAL A 65 5.53 2.70 9.10
C VAL A 65 5.47 3.52 10.38
N GLU A 66 4.65 4.56 10.36
CA GLU A 66 4.41 5.41 11.51
C GLU A 66 2.91 5.55 11.76
N GLN A 67 2.51 5.60 13.02
CA GLN A 67 1.14 5.95 13.40
C GLN A 67 1.16 7.29 14.12
N ASN A 68 0.33 8.23 13.65
CA ASN A 68 0.12 9.48 14.35
C ASN A 68 -0.82 9.21 15.53
N GLN A 69 -0.30 9.23 16.74
CA GLN A 69 -1.04 8.90 17.95
C GLN A 69 -2.24 9.80 18.19
N GLU A 70 -2.13 11.08 17.86
CA GLU A 70 -3.21 12.04 18.07
C GLU A 70 -4.34 11.88 17.07
N ALA A 71 -4.01 11.80 15.79
CA ALA A 71 -5.00 11.70 14.71
C ALA A 71 -5.42 10.27 14.41
N GLY A 72 -4.64 9.26 14.85
CA GLY A 72 -4.91 7.86 14.55
C GLY A 72 -4.59 7.46 13.12
N ASP A 73 -3.89 8.32 12.38
CA ASP A 73 -3.55 8.07 10.99
C ASP A 73 -2.30 7.19 10.88
N TRP A 74 -2.26 6.38 9.82
CA TRP A 74 -1.10 5.57 9.48
C TRP A 74 -0.38 6.18 8.30
N VAL A 75 0.96 6.25 8.37
CA VAL A 75 1.79 6.75 7.27
C VAL A 75 2.84 5.70 6.92
N LEU A 76 2.86 5.29 5.65
CA LEU A 76 3.85 4.38 5.12
C LEU A 76 4.74 5.14 4.13
N LYS A 77 6.04 5.02 4.30
CA LYS A 77 7.02 5.55 3.35
C LYS A 77 7.80 4.39 2.77
N ALA A 78 7.72 4.20 1.47
CA ALA A 78 8.33 3.09 0.77
C ALA A 78 9.31 3.57 -0.29
N LYS A 79 10.44 2.89 -0.39
CA LYS A 79 11.41 3.06 -1.48
C LYS A 79 11.78 1.68 -1.99
N ALA A 80 11.70 1.50 -3.28
CA ALA A 80 11.98 0.22 -3.90
C ALA A 80 12.63 0.40 -5.26
N GLN A 81 13.34 -0.62 -5.71
CA GLN A 81 14.01 -0.59 -7.00
C GLN A 81 14.03 -1.97 -7.65
N ASP A 82 14.09 -1.96 -8.97
CA ASP A 82 14.38 -3.14 -9.78
C ASP A 82 15.67 -2.89 -10.55
N LYS A 83 16.76 -3.48 -10.07
CA LYS A 83 18.08 -3.27 -10.65
C LYS A 83 18.22 -3.82 -12.07
N ARG A 84 17.43 -4.84 -12.41
CA ARG A 84 17.46 -5.44 -13.75
C ARG A 84 17.00 -4.43 -14.80
N ILE A 85 16.03 -3.60 -14.45
CA ILE A 85 15.45 -2.61 -15.36
C ILE A 85 16.13 -1.26 -15.22
N GLY A 86 16.83 -1.03 -14.12
CA GLY A 86 17.45 0.27 -13.85
C GLY A 86 16.45 1.34 -13.46
N GLY A 87 15.46 0.97 -12.63
CA GLY A 87 14.44 1.90 -12.18
C GLY A 87 13.97 1.63 -10.78
N GLY A 88 13.21 2.56 -10.24
CA GLY A 88 12.67 2.47 -8.90
C GLY A 88 11.42 3.29 -8.70
N ALA A 89 10.88 3.19 -7.49
CA ALA A 89 9.70 3.93 -7.08
C ALA A 89 9.84 4.35 -5.62
N SER A 90 9.28 5.50 -5.29
CA SER A 90 9.07 5.90 -3.90
C SER A 90 7.61 6.25 -3.72
N SER A 91 7.07 5.98 -2.54
CA SER A 91 5.67 6.23 -2.26
C SER A 91 5.50 6.69 -0.82
N THR A 92 4.58 7.62 -0.62
CA THR A 92 4.06 7.97 0.69
C THR A 92 2.58 7.64 0.68
N ILE A 93 2.15 6.77 1.58
CA ILE A 93 0.77 6.34 1.69
C ILE A 93 0.25 6.73 3.06
N THR A 94 -0.87 7.44 3.09
CA THR A 94 -1.54 7.82 4.33
C THR A 94 -2.88 7.12 4.40
N ALA A 95 -3.15 6.43 5.51
CA ALA A 95 -4.42 5.78 5.77
C ALA A 95 -5.08 6.43 6.97
N LYS A 96 -6.28 7.00 6.75
CA LYS A 96 -7.10 7.62 7.80
C LYS A 96 -8.26 6.71 8.12
N VAL A 97 -8.43 6.39 9.39
CA VAL A 97 -9.45 5.47 9.87
C VAL A 97 -10.48 6.25 10.67
N LYS A 98 -11.72 6.23 10.19
CA LYS A 98 -12.82 6.98 10.81
C LYS A 98 -13.98 6.06 11.17
N GLN A 99 -14.39 6.07 12.44
CA GLN A 99 -15.60 5.38 12.88
C GLN A 99 -16.84 6.13 12.38
N LEU A 100 -17.73 5.42 11.69
CA LEU A 100 -18.99 5.98 11.24
C LEU A 100 -20.09 5.74 12.25
N ASP A 101 -21.16 6.56 12.19
CA ASP A 101 -22.32 6.43 13.07
C ASP A 101 -23.03 5.09 12.93
N SER A 102 -22.95 4.48 11.76
CA SER A 102 -23.52 3.16 11.47
C SER A 102 -22.82 2.01 12.20
N GLY A 103 -21.66 2.25 12.82
CA GLY A 103 -20.80 1.21 13.38
C GLY A 103 -19.76 0.70 12.40
N ASN A 104 -19.87 1.04 11.13
CA ASN A 104 -18.90 0.72 10.11
C ASN A 104 -17.69 1.68 10.20
N THR A 105 -16.64 1.37 9.49
CA THR A 105 -15.42 2.18 9.46
C THR A 105 -15.15 2.66 8.04
N GLU A 106 -14.81 3.93 7.92
CA GLU A 106 -14.32 4.50 6.67
C GLU A 106 -12.80 4.52 6.69
N LEU A 107 -12.20 3.92 5.68
CA LEU A 107 -10.76 3.93 5.47
C LEU A 107 -10.45 4.77 4.23
N ALA A 108 -9.79 5.91 4.45
CA ALA A 108 -9.39 6.80 3.37
C ALA A 108 -7.89 6.62 3.13
N ILE A 109 -7.53 6.20 1.92
CA ILE A 109 -6.14 5.94 1.53
C ILE A 109 -5.73 7.00 0.52
N ALA A 110 -4.67 7.74 0.83
CA ALA A 110 -4.05 8.70 -0.08
C ALA A 110 -2.64 8.23 -0.39
N SER A 111 -2.31 8.13 -1.67
CA SER A 111 -1.00 7.67 -2.13
C SER A 111 -0.36 8.70 -3.03
N ASP A 112 0.93 8.98 -2.82
CA ASP A 112 1.74 9.78 -3.71
C ASP A 112 2.92 8.93 -4.16
N ILE A 113 2.98 8.66 -5.48
CA ILE A 113 3.94 7.73 -6.06
C ILE A 113 4.86 8.49 -7.04
N GLN A 114 6.16 8.31 -6.88
CA GLN A 114 7.17 8.85 -7.78
C GLN A 114 7.96 7.70 -8.40
N LEU A 115 8.11 7.75 -9.72
CA LEU A 115 8.85 6.76 -10.47
C LEU A 115 10.18 7.35 -10.93
N MET A 116 11.23 6.52 -10.90
CA MET A 116 12.59 6.93 -11.23
C MET A 116 13.21 5.98 -12.25
N GLY A 117 14.17 6.51 -13.03
CA GLY A 117 14.88 5.73 -14.04
C GLY A 117 13.93 5.21 -15.11
N ARG A 118 14.13 3.98 -15.54
CA ARG A 118 13.33 3.39 -16.62
C ARG A 118 11.86 3.18 -16.26
N LEU A 119 11.53 3.06 -14.98
CA LEU A 119 10.13 2.99 -14.57
C LEU A 119 9.40 4.30 -14.85
N GLY A 120 10.11 5.43 -14.77
CA GLY A 120 9.55 6.73 -15.10
C GLY A 120 9.26 6.91 -16.59
N GLU A 121 9.84 6.07 -17.44
CA GLU A 121 9.60 6.10 -18.88
C GLU A 121 8.32 5.36 -19.29
N LEU A 122 7.75 4.56 -18.39
CA LEU A 122 6.45 3.93 -18.62
C LEU A 122 5.38 5.02 -18.66
N GLY A 123 4.46 4.95 -19.60
CA GLY A 123 3.43 5.98 -19.75
C GLY A 123 2.56 6.13 -18.50
N GLN A 124 2.30 7.39 -18.11
CA GLN A 124 1.46 7.66 -16.93
C GLN A 124 0.10 6.95 -16.95
N PRO A 125 -0.63 6.88 -18.08
CA PRO A 125 -1.91 6.17 -18.10
C PRO A 125 -1.79 4.70 -17.73
N LEU A 126 -0.72 4.04 -18.15
CA LEU A 126 -0.47 2.62 -17.85
C LEU A 126 -0.18 2.42 -16.37
N ILE A 127 0.69 3.25 -15.80
CA ILE A 127 1.03 3.20 -14.37
C ILE A 127 -0.18 3.53 -13.51
N LYS A 128 -0.95 4.55 -13.89
CA LYS A 128 -2.14 4.96 -13.15
C LYS A 128 -3.16 3.83 -13.10
N ARG A 129 -3.41 3.17 -14.22
CA ARG A 129 -4.33 2.03 -14.28
C ARG A 129 -3.90 0.91 -13.35
N LYS A 130 -2.61 0.60 -13.33
CA LYS A 130 -2.07 -0.46 -12.47
C LYS A 130 -2.16 -0.10 -11.00
N ALA A 131 -1.86 1.15 -10.63
CA ALA A 131 -1.96 1.62 -9.25
C ALA A 131 -3.40 1.53 -8.73
N VAL A 132 -4.37 1.98 -9.51
CA VAL A 132 -5.79 1.90 -9.16
C VAL A 132 -6.21 0.45 -8.98
N GLU A 133 -5.81 -0.44 -9.89
CA GLU A 133 -6.11 -1.87 -9.82
C GLU A 133 -5.58 -2.48 -8.51
N MET A 134 -4.36 -2.14 -8.13
CA MET A 134 -3.74 -2.65 -6.91
C MET A 134 -4.44 -2.13 -5.64
N ILE A 135 -4.83 -0.86 -5.63
CA ILE A 135 -5.55 -0.27 -4.49
C ILE A 135 -6.93 -0.93 -4.34
N GLU A 136 -7.63 -1.14 -5.44
CA GLU A 136 -8.93 -1.82 -5.43
C GLU A 136 -8.78 -3.27 -4.95
N GLY A 137 -7.75 -3.97 -5.41
CA GLY A 137 -7.46 -5.34 -4.97
C GLY A 137 -7.16 -5.41 -3.47
N PHE A 138 -6.38 -4.48 -2.97
CA PHE A 138 -6.12 -4.35 -1.53
C PHE A 138 -7.43 -4.14 -0.75
N ALA A 139 -8.27 -3.23 -1.22
CA ALA A 139 -9.54 -2.93 -0.58
C ALA A 139 -10.45 -4.17 -0.48
N GLN A 140 -10.56 -4.92 -1.57
CA GLN A 140 -11.37 -6.12 -1.61
C GLN A 140 -10.82 -7.20 -0.67
N ASN A 141 -9.51 -7.40 -0.67
CA ASN A 141 -8.86 -8.39 0.19
C ASN A 141 -9.01 -8.04 1.66
N LEU A 142 -8.90 -6.76 2.00
CA LEU A 142 -9.09 -6.30 3.37
C LEU A 142 -10.52 -6.56 3.84
N LYS A 143 -11.52 -6.21 3.04
CA LYS A 143 -12.91 -6.47 3.36
C LYS A 143 -13.19 -7.97 3.53
N ALA A 144 -12.69 -8.78 2.60
CA ALA A 144 -12.90 -10.23 2.63
C ALA A 144 -12.32 -10.87 3.88
N SER A 145 -11.26 -10.30 4.45
CA SER A 145 -10.63 -10.83 5.67
C SER A 145 -11.55 -10.78 6.89
N PHE A 146 -12.62 -9.99 6.84
CA PHE A 146 -13.59 -9.85 7.92
C PHE A 146 -14.91 -10.61 7.67
N GLU A 147 -15.01 -11.30 6.56
CA GLU A 147 -16.17 -12.10 6.24
C GLU A 147 -16.15 -13.50 6.89
#